data_a9ef3d11528553bc2ae0cf9842fc5f89
#
_entry.id   a9ef3d11528553bc2ae0cf9842fc5f89
#
_cell.length_a   1.000
_cell.length_b   1.000
_cell.length_c   1.000
_cell.angle_alpha   90.00
_cell.angle_beta   90.00
_cell.angle_gamma   90.00
#
_symmetry.space_group_name_H-M   'P 1'
#
loop_
_entity.id
_entity.type
_entity.pdbx_description
1 polymer ?
#
loop_
_entity_poly.entity_id
_entity_poly.type
_entity_poly.pdbx_seq_one_letter_code
_entity_poly.pdbx_strand_id
1 'polypeptide(L)'
;WAILLGALVSALGIEFPKPVSQTVGLLADAASPVALFTIGAVLARSQLMAQSGEAHPVHWMEVVPVAAIKLFLHPVLVLLVGAVGIQLGVPLDRFALTVLVLLAALPSASNVSLLAERFEADNGRIARIILVSTAAAFFTFSGAVALITR
;
A
#
# COMPACT_ATOMS: atom_id res chain seq x y z
N TRP A 1 6.04 17.04 -3.17
CA TRP A 1 7.00 18.01 -2.62
C TRP A 1 7.60 17.51 -1.29
N ALA A 2 6.80 16.98 -0.34
CA ALA A 2 7.30 16.51 0.96
C ALA A 2 8.39 15.44 0.86
N ILE A 3 8.24 14.49 -0.06
CA ILE A 3 9.23 13.42 -0.30
C ILE A 3 10.54 14.01 -0.84
N LEU A 4 10.45 14.96 -1.78
CA LEU A 4 11.63 15.62 -2.34
C LEU A 4 12.37 16.45 -1.29
N LEU A 5 11.63 17.18 -0.46
CA LEU A 5 12.21 17.94 0.66
C LEU A 5 12.86 17.02 1.68
N GLY A 6 12.22 15.91 2.04
CA GLY A 6 12.79 14.93 2.97
C GLY A 6 14.06 14.28 2.41
N ALA A 7 14.07 13.91 1.13
CA ALA A 7 15.25 13.37 0.47
C ALA A 7 16.39 14.40 0.42
N LEU A 8 16.09 15.65 0.11
CA LEU A 8 17.08 16.74 0.08
C LEU A 8 17.71 16.97 1.46
N VAL A 9 16.88 17.05 2.51
CA VAL A 9 17.35 17.22 3.89
C VAL A 9 18.23 16.05 4.31
N SER A 10 17.83 14.83 3.97
CA SER A 10 18.61 13.63 4.26
C SER A 10 19.95 13.61 3.51
N ALA A 11 19.95 13.99 2.23
CA ALA A 11 21.15 14.04 1.40
C ALA A 11 22.14 15.13 1.87
N LEU A 12 21.63 16.24 2.39
CA LEU A 12 22.44 17.34 2.93
C LEU A 12 22.93 17.09 4.38
N GLY A 13 22.48 16.01 5.02
CA GLY A 13 22.85 15.70 6.39
C GLY A 13 22.43 16.76 7.42
N ILE A 14 21.32 17.47 7.15
CA ILE A 14 20.85 18.55 8.03
C ILE A 14 20.26 17.94 9.29
N GLU A 15 20.90 18.20 10.43
CA GLU A 15 20.37 17.84 11.74
C GLU A 15 19.44 18.93 12.26
N PHE A 16 18.17 18.59 12.49
CA PHE A 16 17.22 19.48 13.09
C PHE A 16 17.39 19.55 14.62
N PRO A 17 17.10 20.70 15.23
CA PRO A 17 16.99 20.80 16.70
C PRO A 17 16.00 19.75 17.23
N LYS A 18 16.30 19.18 18.41
CA LYS A 18 15.47 18.12 19.03
C LYS A 18 13.96 18.38 19.02
N PRO A 19 13.45 19.61 19.34
CA PRO A 19 12.00 19.86 19.30
C PRO A 19 11.39 19.69 17.91
N VAL A 20 12.09 20.13 16.86
CA VAL A 20 11.61 20.00 15.47
C VAL A 20 11.59 18.55 15.05
N SER A 21 12.66 17.81 15.32
CA SER A 21 12.74 16.38 15.00
C SER A 21 11.67 15.56 15.74
N GLN A 22 11.41 15.86 17.02
CA GLN A 22 10.34 15.21 17.78
C GLN A 22 8.95 15.53 17.22
N THR A 23 8.68 16.78 16.85
CA THR A 23 7.39 17.15 16.26
C THR A 23 7.16 16.45 14.93
N VAL A 24 8.18 16.42 14.07
CA VAL A 24 8.10 15.68 12.78
C VAL A 24 7.90 14.18 13.02
N GLY A 25 8.59 13.61 14.02
CA GLY A 25 8.42 12.21 14.42
C GLY A 25 6.97 11.91 14.86
N LEU A 26 6.39 12.71 15.74
CA LEU A 26 5.00 12.56 16.18
C LEU A 26 4.00 12.65 15.01
N LEU A 27 4.22 13.55 14.06
CA LEU A 27 3.38 13.65 12.87
C LEU A 27 3.54 12.42 11.96
N ALA A 28 4.76 11.90 11.82
CA ALA A 28 5.04 10.69 11.08
C ALA A 28 4.36 9.46 11.71
N ASP A 29 4.43 9.31 13.04
CA ASP A 29 3.78 8.22 13.78
C ASP A 29 2.25 8.29 13.68
N ALA A 30 1.68 9.50 13.64
CA ALA A 30 0.24 9.69 13.46
C ALA A 30 -0.25 9.40 12.05
N ALA A 31 0.61 9.34 11.03
CA ALA A 31 0.21 9.20 9.63
C ALA A 31 -0.57 7.89 9.36
N SER A 32 -0.12 6.75 9.91
CA SER A 32 -0.79 5.46 9.74
C SER A 32 -2.18 5.39 10.41
N PRO A 33 -2.35 5.77 11.69
CA PRO A 33 -3.69 5.81 12.31
C PRO A 33 -4.64 6.76 11.59
N VAL A 34 -4.17 7.95 11.17
CA VAL A 34 -4.98 8.92 10.44
C VAL A 34 -5.41 8.36 9.08
N ALA A 35 -4.52 7.70 8.35
CA ALA A 35 -4.85 7.07 7.07
C ALA A 35 -5.91 5.97 7.24
N LEU A 36 -5.79 5.11 8.25
CA LEU A 36 -6.77 4.06 8.55
C LEU A 36 -8.14 4.66 8.93
N PHE A 37 -8.15 5.71 9.74
CA PHE A 37 -9.38 6.42 10.09
C PHE A 37 -10.06 7.01 8.84
N THR A 38 -9.28 7.65 7.97
CA THR A 38 -9.77 8.25 6.72
C THR A 38 -10.37 7.20 5.80
N ILE A 39 -9.70 6.04 5.63
CA ILE A 39 -10.22 4.92 4.82
C ILE A 39 -11.55 4.42 5.41
N GLY A 40 -11.63 4.27 6.74
CA GLY A 40 -12.85 3.87 7.42
C GLY A 40 -14.00 4.88 7.21
N ALA A 41 -13.71 6.17 7.29
CA ALA A 41 -14.69 7.24 7.05
C ALA A 41 -15.19 7.26 5.61
N VAL A 42 -14.30 7.10 4.61
CA VAL A 42 -14.66 6.98 3.19
C VAL A 42 -15.54 5.76 2.94
N LEU A 43 -15.22 4.63 3.56
CA LEU A 43 -16.01 3.41 3.45
C LEU A 43 -17.42 3.58 4.07
N ALA A 44 -17.51 4.16 5.26
CA ALA A 44 -18.78 4.45 5.91
C ALA A 44 -19.65 5.40 5.07
N ARG A 45 -19.05 6.48 4.55
CA ARG A 45 -19.75 7.42 3.64
C ARG A 45 -20.28 6.72 2.40
N SER A 46 -19.47 5.86 1.77
CA SER A 46 -19.90 5.13 0.58
C SER A 46 -21.06 4.17 0.85
N GLN A 47 -21.10 3.56 2.04
CA GLN A 47 -22.23 2.71 2.46
C GLN A 47 -23.52 3.52 2.69
N LEU A 48 -23.40 4.68 3.33
CA LEU A 48 -24.56 5.57 3.54
C LEU A 48 -25.13 6.07 2.22
N MET A 49 -24.29 6.48 1.27
CA MET A 49 -24.72 6.90 -0.07
C MET A 49 -25.37 5.76 -0.88
N ALA A 50 -24.88 4.53 -0.73
CA ALA A 50 -25.51 3.37 -1.37
C ALA A 50 -26.89 3.04 -0.76
N GLN A 51 -27.08 3.26 0.54
CA GLN A 51 -28.38 3.07 1.21
C GLN A 51 -29.39 4.16 0.85
N SER A 52 -28.96 5.40 0.61
CA SER A 52 -29.82 6.49 0.15
C SER A 52 -30.16 6.42 -1.36
N GLY A 53 -29.61 5.44 -2.08
CA GLY A 53 -29.83 5.31 -3.53
C GLY A 53 -29.03 6.28 -4.39
N GLU A 54 -28.12 7.05 -3.79
CA GLU A 54 -27.28 8.05 -4.48
C GLU A 54 -26.02 7.43 -5.11
N ALA A 55 -25.66 6.18 -4.73
CA ALA A 55 -24.50 5.47 -5.28
C ALA A 55 -24.82 3.99 -5.50
N HIS A 56 -24.16 3.39 -6.48
CA HIS A 56 -24.30 1.96 -6.74
C HIS A 56 -23.60 1.12 -5.64
N PRO A 57 -24.26 0.04 -5.15
CA PRO A 57 -23.63 -0.86 -4.21
C PRO A 57 -22.41 -1.55 -4.87
N VAL A 58 -21.26 -1.46 -4.24
CA VAL A 58 -20.04 -2.11 -4.74
C VAL A 58 -20.13 -3.62 -4.57
N HIS A 59 -20.05 -4.37 -5.67
CA HIS A 59 -20.13 -5.83 -5.66
C HIS A 59 -18.78 -6.48 -5.26
N TRP A 60 -18.85 -7.52 -4.44
CA TRP A 60 -17.67 -8.30 -4.04
C TRP A 60 -16.93 -8.93 -5.24
N MET A 61 -17.67 -9.26 -6.31
CA MET A 61 -17.10 -9.80 -7.56
C MET A 61 -16.14 -8.82 -8.25
N GLU A 62 -16.15 -7.55 -7.90
CA GLU A 62 -15.24 -6.54 -8.44
C GLU A 62 -14.03 -6.31 -7.53
N VAL A 63 -14.21 -6.46 -6.23
CA VAL A 63 -13.18 -6.21 -5.20
C VAL A 63 -12.23 -7.39 -5.05
N VAL A 64 -12.78 -8.61 -4.94
CA VAL A 64 -12.01 -9.82 -4.64
C VAL A 64 -10.98 -10.16 -5.74
N PRO A 65 -11.30 -10.10 -7.04
CA PRO A 65 -10.32 -10.37 -8.09
C PRO A 65 -9.15 -9.40 -8.07
N VAL A 66 -9.42 -8.11 -7.86
CA VAL A 66 -8.37 -7.08 -7.79
C VAL A 66 -7.43 -7.32 -6.61
N ALA A 67 -8.00 -7.60 -5.43
CA ALA A 67 -7.21 -7.95 -4.25
C ALA A 67 -6.40 -9.23 -4.46
N ALA A 68 -6.98 -10.28 -5.08
CA ALA A 68 -6.30 -11.53 -5.38
C ALA A 68 -5.15 -11.34 -6.38
N ILE A 69 -5.37 -10.61 -7.47
CA ILE A 69 -4.32 -10.26 -8.43
C ILE A 69 -3.17 -9.53 -7.74
N LYS A 70 -3.49 -8.56 -6.88
CA LYS A 70 -2.48 -7.78 -6.17
C LYS A 70 -1.67 -8.64 -5.18
N LEU A 71 -2.33 -9.54 -4.44
CA LEU A 71 -1.67 -10.29 -3.37
C LEU A 71 -0.96 -11.57 -3.86
N PHE A 72 -1.40 -12.16 -4.96
CA PHE A 72 -0.83 -13.40 -5.47
C PHE A 72 -0.10 -13.21 -6.80
N LEU A 73 -0.77 -12.67 -7.81
CA LEU A 73 -0.19 -12.55 -9.15
C LEU A 73 0.97 -11.56 -9.18
N HIS A 74 0.84 -10.41 -8.52
CA HIS A 74 1.86 -9.37 -8.53
C HIS A 74 3.18 -9.82 -7.89
N PRO A 75 3.24 -10.44 -6.69
CA PRO A 75 4.48 -10.97 -6.13
C PRO A 75 5.13 -12.06 -7.00
N VAL A 76 4.30 -12.95 -7.59
CA VAL A 76 4.80 -14.00 -8.50
C VAL A 76 5.43 -13.38 -9.75
N LEU A 77 4.80 -12.38 -10.34
CA LEU A 77 5.36 -11.66 -11.48
C LEU A 77 6.68 -10.97 -11.13
N VAL A 78 6.76 -10.31 -9.98
CA VAL A 78 8.00 -9.67 -9.52
C VAL A 78 9.11 -10.72 -9.33
N LEU A 79 8.79 -11.88 -8.75
CA LEU A 79 9.73 -12.98 -8.59
C LEU A 79 10.23 -13.49 -9.96
N LEU A 80 9.33 -13.73 -10.90
CA LEU A 80 9.68 -14.21 -12.24
C LEU A 80 10.54 -13.21 -13.01
N VAL A 81 10.11 -11.94 -13.04
CA VAL A 81 10.84 -10.87 -13.72
C VAL A 81 12.22 -10.65 -13.09
N GLY A 82 12.30 -10.67 -11.76
CA GLY A 82 13.57 -10.53 -11.05
C GLY A 82 14.51 -11.72 -11.30
N ALA A 83 13.99 -12.95 -11.29
CA ALA A 83 14.77 -14.14 -11.59
C ALA A 83 15.30 -14.15 -13.02
N VAL A 84 14.47 -13.76 -14.00
CA VAL A 84 14.90 -13.60 -15.40
C VAL A 84 15.93 -12.47 -15.51
N GLY A 85 15.73 -11.35 -14.81
CA GLY A 85 16.68 -10.25 -14.79
C GLY A 85 18.07 -10.68 -14.32
N ILE A 86 18.15 -11.48 -13.25
CA ILE A 86 19.41 -12.05 -12.77
C ILE A 86 20.08 -12.92 -13.86
N GLN A 87 19.32 -13.76 -14.55
CA GLN A 87 19.84 -14.59 -15.65
C GLN A 87 20.34 -13.77 -16.84
N LEU A 88 19.76 -12.59 -17.08
CA LEU A 88 20.16 -11.66 -18.12
C LEU A 88 21.35 -10.75 -17.70
N GLY A 89 21.92 -10.96 -16.49
CA GLY A 89 23.09 -10.23 -16.02
C GLY A 89 22.78 -8.94 -15.27
N VAL A 90 21.53 -8.72 -14.84
CA VAL A 90 21.21 -7.59 -13.96
C VAL A 90 21.89 -7.83 -12.59
N PRO A 91 22.64 -6.85 -12.06
CA PRO A 91 23.34 -7.00 -10.78
C PRO A 91 22.34 -6.92 -9.59
N LEU A 92 21.43 -7.89 -9.53
CA LEU A 92 20.43 -8.04 -8.48
C LEU A 92 20.80 -9.27 -7.65
N ASP A 93 21.11 -9.07 -6.37
CA ASP A 93 21.40 -10.18 -5.47
C ASP A 93 20.10 -10.87 -4.99
N ARG A 94 20.23 -12.07 -4.43
CA ARG A 94 19.09 -12.83 -3.93
C ARG A 94 18.36 -12.12 -2.79
N PHE A 95 19.09 -11.38 -1.97
CA PHE A 95 18.49 -10.62 -0.86
C PHE A 95 17.61 -9.49 -1.41
N ALA A 96 18.13 -8.71 -2.35
CA ALA A 96 17.35 -7.64 -2.99
C ALA A 96 16.10 -8.18 -3.70
N LEU A 97 16.21 -9.32 -4.41
CA LEU A 97 15.05 -9.97 -5.02
C LEU A 97 14.01 -10.37 -3.96
N THR A 98 14.44 -10.96 -2.85
CA THR A 98 13.55 -11.32 -1.74
C THR A 98 12.82 -10.10 -1.19
N VAL A 99 13.53 -9.00 -0.95
CA VAL A 99 12.94 -7.75 -0.48
C VAL A 99 11.90 -7.20 -1.48
N LEU A 100 12.21 -7.23 -2.79
CA LEU A 100 11.28 -6.79 -3.83
C LEU A 100 10.01 -7.65 -3.87
N VAL A 101 10.12 -8.95 -3.72
CA VAL A 101 8.97 -9.87 -3.68
C VAL A 101 8.12 -9.62 -2.43
N LEU A 102 8.75 -9.43 -1.27
CA LEU A 102 8.02 -9.09 -0.04
C LEU A 102 7.32 -7.73 -0.13
N LEU A 103 7.96 -6.72 -0.73
CA LEU A 103 7.32 -5.43 -1.01
C LEU A 103 6.14 -5.57 -1.98
N ALA A 104 6.27 -6.43 -2.99
CA ALA A 104 5.18 -6.71 -3.92
C ALA A 104 3.99 -7.42 -3.26
N ALA A 105 4.23 -8.22 -2.21
CA ALA A 105 3.21 -8.90 -1.43
C ALA A 105 2.47 -7.98 -0.44
N LEU A 106 2.89 -6.73 -0.28
CA LEU A 106 2.18 -5.76 0.55
C LEU A 106 0.80 -5.40 -0.05
N PRO A 107 -0.19 -5.08 0.81
CA PRO A 107 -1.52 -4.69 0.37
C PRO A 107 -1.51 -3.39 -0.43
N SER A 108 -2.67 -3.03 -0.99
CA SER A 108 -2.84 -1.76 -1.68
C SER A 108 -2.60 -0.58 -0.75
N ALA A 109 -1.84 0.41 -1.23
CA ALA A 109 -1.49 1.58 -0.42
C ALA A 109 -2.70 2.49 -0.17
N SER A 110 -2.81 3.04 1.04
CA SER A 110 -3.86 4.01 1.41
C SER A 110 -3.83 5.29 0.57
N ASN A 111 -2.67 5.65 0.02
CA ASN A 111 -2.52 6.83 -0.84
C ASN A 111 -3.33 6.74 -2.14
N VAL A 112 -3.74 5.53 -2.55
CA VAL A 112 -4.61 5.33 -3.73
C VAL A 112 -5.97 5.98 -3.52
N SER A 113 -6.50 6.01 -2.28
CA SER A 113 -7.77 6.69 -1.99
C SER A 113 -7.70 8.20 -2.19
N LEU A 114 -6.57 8.83 -1.85
CA LEU A 114 -6.36 10.26 -2.10
C LEU A 114 -6.28 10.58 -3.61
N LEU A 115 -5.67 9.68 -4.36
CA LEU A 115 -5.58 9.81 -5.82
C LEU A 115 -6.97 9.63 -6.46
N ALA A 116 -7.74 8.67 -5.97
CA ALA A 116 -9.11 8.43 -6.41
C ALA A 116 -10.03 9.63 -6.19
N GLU A 117 -9.92 10.28 -5.03
CA GLU A 117 -10.67 11.49 -4.72
C GLU A 117 -10.30 12.64 -5.68
N ARG A 118 -9.01 12.79 -5.99
CA ARG A 118 -8.54 13.82 -6.93
C ARG A 118 -9.04 13.61 -8.36
N PHE A 119 -9.24 12.37 -8.78
CA PHE A 119 -9.72 12.01 -10.13
C PHE A 119 -11.20 11.64 -10.17
N GLU A 120 -11.97 11.96 -9.12
CA GLU A 120 -13.40 11.68 -8.99
C GLU A 120 -13.76 10.21 -9.26
N ALA A 121 -12.82 9.29 -8.92
CA ALA A 121 -13.05 7.87 -9.05
C ALA A 121 -13.92 7.33 -7.89
N ASP A 122 -14.42 6.10 -8.03
CA ASP A 122 -15.24 5.45 -6.99
C ASP A 122 -14.42 5.15 -5.72
N ASN A 123 -14.40 6.11 -4.80
CA ASN A 123 -13.71 6.02 -3.52
C ASN A 123 -14.21 4.85 -2.66
N GLY A 124 -15.49 4.50 -2.75
CA GLY A 124 -16.07 3.39 -2.01
C GLY A 124 -15.51 2.04 -2.45
N ARG A 125 -15.37 1.83 -3.75
CA ARG A 125 -14.74 0.64 -4.33
C ARG A 125 -13.27 0.54 -3.91
N ILE A 126 -12.53 1.63 -4.02
CA ILE A 126 -11.10 1.67 -3.68
C ILE A 126 -10.87 1.42 -2.19
N ALA A 127 -11.67 2.04 -1.31
CA ALA A 127 -11.59 1.81 0.12
C ALA A 127 -11.84 0.33 0.49
N ARG A 128 -12.79 -0.34 -0.18
CA ARG A 128 -13.04 -1.78 0.00
C ARG A 128 -11.89 -2.65 -0.49
N ILE A 129 -11.29 -2.32 -1.64
CA ILE A 129 -10.11 -3.04 -2.15
C ILE A 129 -8.94 -2.92 -1.15
N ILE A 130 -8.70 -1.72 -0.62
CA ILE A 130 -7.65 -1.48 0.38
C ILE A 130 -7.93 -2.32 1.64
N LEU A 131 -9.15 -2.27 2.17
CA LEU A 131 -9.53 -3.00 3.38
C LEU A 131 -9.39 -4.52 3.20
N VAL A 132 -9.93 -5.07 2.11
CA VAL A 132 -9.87 -6.51 1.82
C VAL A 132 -8.44 -6.95 1.58
N SER A 133 -7.67 -6.20 0.78
CA SER A 133 -6.26 -6.53 0.53
C SER A 133 -5.42 -6.44 1.79
N THR A 134 -5.69 -5.48 2.69
CA THR A 134 -4.97 -5.35 3.98
C THR A 134 -5.30 -6.50 4.92
N ALA A 135 -6.58 -6.86 5.06
CA ALA A 135 -6.98 -7.99 5.88
C ALA A 135 -6.40 -9.33 5.35
N ALA A 136 -6.47 -9.55 4.04
CA ALA A 136 -5.92 -10.75 3.41
C ALA A 136 -4.38 -10.77 3.44
N ALA A 137 -3.72 -9.63 3.33
CA ALA A 137 -2.26 -9.52 3.37
C ALA A 137 -1.68 -10.00 4.71
N PHE A 138 -2.42 -9.88 5.81
CA PHE A 138 -1.97 -10.41 7.09
C PHE A 138 -1.63 -11.90 7.01
N PHE A 139 -2.46 -12.68 6.31
CA PHE A 139 -2.23 -14.11 6.13
C PHE A 139 -1.25 -14.40 5.00
N THR A 140 -1.40 -13.75 3.85
CA THR A 140 -0.55 -14.00 2.67
C THR A 140 0.88 -13.57 2.88
N PHE A 141 1.11 -12.41 3.49
CA PHE A 141 2.44 -11.90 3.81
C PHE A 141 3.13 -12.77 4.88
N SER A 142 2.40 -13.12 5.96
CA SER A 142 2.94 -14.02 6.99
C SER A 142 3.31 -15.39 6.40
N GLY A 143 2.48 -15.92 5.50
CA GLY A 143 2.77 -17.15 4.76
C GLY A 143 4.00 -17.03 3.85
N ALA A 144 4.11 -15.93 3.11
CA ALA A 144 5.26 -15.67 2.23
C ALA A 144 6.57 -15.56 3.03
N VAL A 145 6.57 -14.82 4.15
CA VAL A 145 7.75 -14.75 5.05
C VAL A 145 8.11 -16.14 5.56
N ALA A 146 7.15 -16.92 6.06
CA ALA A 146 7.40 -18.26 6.57
C ALA A 146 7.97 -19.23 5.50
N LEU A 147 7.62 -19.06 4.23
CA LEU A 147 8.15 -19.86 3.13
C LEU A 147 9.57 -19.45 2.73
N ILE A 148 9.88 -18.16 2.78
CA ILE A 148 11.18 -17.61 2.35
C ILE A 148 12.25 -17.80 3.45
N THR A 149 11.83 -17.81 4.73
CA THR A 149 12.76 -17.94 5.88
C THR A 149 13.04 -19.39 6.27
N ARG A 150 12.47 -20.37 5.59
CA ARG A 150 12.80 -21.79 5.71
C ARG A 150 13.95 -22.17 4.79
#